data_8d7d4dd605db8b6f0da694c02d2f9af3
#
_entry.id   8d7d4dd605db8b6f0da694c02d2f9af3
#
_cell.length_a   1.000
_cell.length_b   1.000
_cell.length_c   1.000
_cell.angle_alpha   90.00
_cell.angle_beta   90.00
_cell.angle_gamma   90.00
#
_symmetry.space_group_name_H-M   'P 1'
#
loop_
_entity.id
_entity.type
_entity.pdbx_description
1 polymer ?
#
loop_
_entity_poly.entity_id
_entity_poly.type
_entity_poly.pdbx_seq_one_letter_code
_entity_poly.pdbx_strand_id
1 'polypeptide(L)'
;MRLSVLGIAALAASISVAFAQGDAQKPDPSHITFTMPKDIVWKTSESMDQAVIFGDPAKPGIYGLLIRWKAGHFSRPHFHNTDRYAYVISGTWWVSSSDTYDIAKTYPMPAGSVVTDLAGKVHFDGAKNEDALLELVGMGPVTTTPFDAAKK
;
A
#
# COMPACT_ATOMS: atom_id res chain seq x y z
N MET A 1 4.05 7.29 -59.42
CA MET A 1 3.20 8.04 -58.52
C MET A 1 3.63 7.71 -57.09
N ARG A 2 4.41 8.57 -56.42
CA ARG A 2 4.95 8.34 -55.10
C ARG A 2 4.09 9.09 -54.10
N LEU A 3 3.35 8.39 -53.22
CA LEU A 3 2.65 8.99 -52.09
C LEU A 3 3.62 9.31 -50.98
N SER A 4 3.81 10.59 -50.67
CA SER A 4 4.51 11.04 -49.45
C SER A 4 3.53 11.04 -48.28
N VAL A 5 3.81 10.22 -47.26
CA VAL A 5 3.08 10.24 -46.00
C VAL A 5 3.72 11.29 -45.10
N LEU A 6 3.00 12.41 -44.89
CA LEU A 6 3.37 13.40 -43.86
C LEU A 6 3.05 12.82 -42.48
N GLY A 7 4.08 12.52 -41.71
CA GLY A 7 3.92 12.19 -40.29
C GLY A 7 3.65 13.46 -39.46
N ILE A 8 2.50 13.51 -38.82
CA ILE A 8 2.18 14.56 -37.84
C ILE A 8 2.79 14.14 -36.51
N ALA A 9 3.87 14.82 -36.11
CA ALA A 9 4.42 14.68 -34.76
C ALA A 9 3.54 15.48 -33.78
N ALA A 10 2.79 14.79 -32.93
CA ALA A 10 2.05 15.41 -31.82
C ALA A 10 3.04 15.77 -30.70
N LEU A 11 3.27 17.05 -30.52
CA LEU A 11 4.04 17.61 -29.41
C LEU A 11 3.17 17.58 -28.17
N ALA A 12 3.38 16.62 -27.25
CA ALA A 12 2.74 16.60 -25.94
C ALA A 12 3.41 17.67 -25.05
N ALA A 13 2.77 18.83 -24.93
CA ALA A 13 3.15 19.85 -23.97
C ALA A 13 2.75 19.39 -22.55
N SER A 14 3.71 18.97 -21.74
CA SER A 14 3.51 18.76 -20.31
C SER A 14 3.35 20.12 -19.62
N ILE A 15 2.13 20.44 -19.20
CA ILE A 15 1.86 21.60 -18.37
C ILE A 15 2.29 21.26 -16.94
N SER A 16 3.49 21.69 -16.55
CA SER A 16 3.90 21.69 -15.17
C SER A 16 3.16 22.82 -14.45
N VAL A 17 2.12 22.49 -13.68
CA VAL A 17 1.49 23.44 -12.78
C VAL A 17 2.44 23.63 -11.60
N ALA A 18 3.31 24.62 -11.67
CA ALA A 18 4.03 25.14 -10.52
C ALA A 18 3.01 25.85 -9.63
N PHE A 19 2.58 25.21 -8.55
CA PHE A 19 1.93 25.93 -7.47
C PHE A 19 2.96 26.92 -6.92
N ALA A 20 2.72 28.22 -7.16
CA ALA A 20 3.46 29.26 -6.45
C ALA A 20 3.20 29.02 -4.95
N GLN A 21 4.20 28.51 -4.25
CA GLN A 21 4.23 28.49 -2.79
C GLN A 21 4.41 29.95 -2.39
N GLY A 22 3.27 30.68 -2.33
CA GLY A 22 3.23 32.00 -1.72
C GLY A 22 3.72 31.92 -0.26
N ASP A 23 3.61 32.96 0.52
CA ASP A 23 4.07 33.09 1.91
C ASP A 23 3.41 32.10 2.89
N ALA A 24 3.37 30.79 2.53
CA ALA A 24 2.81 29.73 3.34
C ALA A 24 3.64 29.54 4.60
N GLN A 25 3.05 29.87 5.74
CA GLN A 25 3.67 29.69 7.04
C GLN A 25 3.73 28.20 7.39
N LYS A 26 4.90 27.71 7.80
CA LYS A 26 5.06 26.36 8.33
C LYS A 26 4.14 26.19 9.56
N PRO A 27 3.35 25.10 9.65
CA PRO A 27 2.50 24.85 10.81
C PRO A 27 3.26 24.82 12.13
N ASP A 28 2.64 25.32 13.20
CA ASP A 28 3.14 25.19 14.56
C ASP A 28 3.12 23.70 14.97
N PRO A 29 4.27 23.10 15.32
CA PRO A 29 4.36 21.66 15.64
C PRO A 29 3.61 21.27 16.93
N SER A 30 3.23 22.25 17.78
CA SER A 30 2.37 21.97 18.95
C SER A 30 0.91 21.75 18.57
N HIS A 31 0.49 22.17 17.38
CA HIS A 31 -0.89 22.04 16.88
C HIS A 31 -1.02 21.02 15.77
N ILE A 32 -0.06 20.97 14.84
CA ILE A 32 -0.08 20.09 13.67
C ILE A 32 1.29 19.45 13.49
N THR A 33 1.34 18.11 13.55
CA THR A 33 2.52 17.34 13.15
C THR A 33 2.34 16.82 11.72
N PHE A 34 3.43 16.76 10.97
CA PHE A 34 3.41 16.22 9.62
C PHE A 34 4.75 15.55 9.27
N THR A 35 4.69 14.59 8.36
CA THR A 35 5.86 13.94 7.77
C THR A 35 5.80 14.12 6.26
N MET A 36 6.81 14.75 5.69
CA MET A 36 6.89 14.92 4.23
C MET A 36 7.32 13.60 3.57
N PRO A 37 6.96 13.34 2.30
CA PRO A 37 7.32 12.09 1.63
C PRO A 37 8.82 11.76 1.67
N LYS A 38 9.69 12.75 1.60
CA LYS A 38 11.15 12.59 1.68
C LYS A 38 11.66 12.20 3.06
N ASP A 39 10.86 12.40 4.10
CA ASP A 39 11.21 12.16 5.50
C ASP A 39 10.61 10.84 6.02
N ILE A 40 9.87 10.11 5.18
CA ILE A 40 9.33 8.77 5.51
C ILE A 40 10.49 7.78 5.60
N VAL A 41 10.60 7.11 6.76
CA VAL A 41 11.63 6.11 7.00
C VAL A 41 11.10 4.72 6.61
N TRP A 42 11.60 4.20 5.49
CA TRP A 42 11.21 2.91 4.98
C TRP A 42 12.11 1.78 5.51
N LYS A 43 11.49 0.72 6.00
CA LYS A 43 12.13 -0.58 6.22
C LYS A 43 11.92 -1.44 4.98
N THR A 44 12.99 -1.66 4.23
CA THR A 44 12.96 -2.34 2.93
C THR A 44 13.30 -3.81 3.07
N SER A 45 12.56 -4.67 2.36
CA SER A 45 12.86 -6.09 2.17
C SER A 45 12.80 -6.46 0.68
N GLU A 46 13.04 -7.72 0.33
CA GLU A 46 12.91 -8.22 -1.03
C GLU A 46 11.46 -8.12 -1.53
N SER A 47 10.49 -8.47 -0.68
CA SER A 47 9.08 -8.60 -1.06
C SER A 47 8.25 -7.34 -0.84
N MET A 48 8.61 -6.53 0.17
CA MET A 48 7.84 -5.33 0.48
C MET A 48 8.68 -4.30 1.23
N ASP A 49 8.27 -3.03 1.13
CA ASP A 49 8.75 -1.95 1.97
C ASP A 49 7.63 -1.54 2.94
N GLN A 50 7.99 -1.21 4.17
CA GLN A 50 7.05 -0.77 5.20
C GLN A 50 7.58 0.46 5.93
N ALA A 51 6.68 1.40 6.24
CA ALA A 51 6.99 2.55 7.09
C ALA A 51 5.88 2.76 8.12
N VAL A 52 6.25 3.04 9.37
CA VAL A 52 5.31 3.52 10.38
C VAL A 52 5.13 5.02 10.16
N ILE A 53 3.89 5.47 9.96
CA ILE A 53 3.57 6.89 9.71
C ILE A 53 3.01 7.59 10.94
N PHE A 54 2.38 6.84 11.83
CA PHE A 54 2.00 7.28 13.18
C PHE A 54 1.77 6.10 14.12
N GLY A 55 1.82 6.35 15.43
CA GLY A 55 1.63 5.30 16.45
C GLY A 55 2.76 4.28 16.50
N ASP A 56 2.47 3.13 17.12
CA ASP A 56 3.40 2.01 17.23
C ASP A 56 2.62 0.69 17.17
N PRO A 57 2.77 -0.14 16.13
CA PRO A 57 2.02 -1.39 16.00
C PRO A 57 2.30 -2.41 17.11
N ALA A 58 3.38 -2.24 17.88
CA ALA A 58 3.72 -3.13 18.99
C ALA A 58 3.13 -2.69 20.34
N LYS A 59 2.50 -1.50 20.40
CA LYS A 59 1.94 -0.93 21.64
C LYS A 59 0.43 -0.74 21.55
N PRO A 60 -0.28 -0.67 22.69
CA PRO A 60 -1.70 -0.31 22.71
C PRO A 60 -1.94 1.08 22.09
N GLY A 61 -2.95 1.19 21.24
CA GLY A 61 -3.36 2.40 20.56
C GLY A 61 -3.44 2.28 19.05
N ILE A 62 -3.89 3.34 18.41
CA ILE A 62 -3.99 3.43 16.96
C ILE A 62 -2.59 3.54 16.34
N TYR A 63 -2.37 2.85 15.22
CA TYR A 63 -1.17 2.98 14.41
C TYR A 63 -1.52 3.07 12.92
N GLY A 64 -0.63 3.68 12.13
CA GLY A 64 -0.70 3.72 10.68
C GLY A 64 0.62 3.29 10.05
N LEU A 65 0.49 2.52 8.98
CA LEU A 65 1.61 2.03 8.16
C LEU A 65 1.39 2.43 6.71
N LEU A 66 2.49 2.68 6.01
CA LEU A 66 2.53 2.51 4.56
C LEU A 66 3.17 1.16 4.25
N ILE A 67 2.56 0.43 3.34
CA ILE A 67 3.05 -0.84 2.83
C ILE A 67 3.14 -0.74 1.31
N ARG A 68 4.32 -1.03 0.76
CA ARG A 68 4.53 -1.18 -0.67
C ARG A 68 4.86 -2.63 -0.97
N TRP A 69 3.91 -3.36 -1.50
CA TRP A 69 4.16 -4.67 -2.09
C TRP A 69 4.92 -4.49 -3.40
N LYS A 70 6.02 -5.22 -3.56
CA LYS A 70 6.77 -5.24 -4.82
C LYS A 70 6.13 -6.21 -5.81
N ALA A 71 6.17 -5.86 -7.08
CA ALA A 71 5.64 -6.70 -8.15
C ALA A 71 6.14 -8.15 -8.07
N GLY A 72 5.25 -9.12 -8.22
CA GLY A 72 5.54 -10.54 -8.15
C GLY A 72 5.60 -11.14 -6.74
N HIS A 73 5.42 -10.35 -5.67
CA HIS A 73 5.56 -10.81 -4.30
C HIS A 73 4.23 -10.87 -3.54
N PHE A 74 4.09 -11.92 -2.73
CA PHE A 74 2.90 -12.20 -1.92
C PHE A 74 3.29 -12.71 -0.53
N SER A 75 2.46 -12.39 0.48
CA SER A 75 2.47 -13.08 1.76
C SER A 75 2.05 -14.54 1.61
N ARG A 76 2.35 -15.36 2.60
CA ARG A 76 1.71 -16.67 2.78
C ARG A 76 0.42 -16.50 3.58
N PRO A 77 -0.52 -17.48 3.54
CA PRO A 77 -1.71 -17.44 4.37
C PRO A 77 -1.38 -17.19 5.83
N HIS A 78 -2.05 -16.20 6.42
CA HIS A 78 -1.84 -15.75 7.79
C HIS A 78 -3.10 -15.05 8.31
N PHE A 79 -3.10 -14.68 9.58
CA PHE A 79 -4.14 -13.88 10.19
C PHE A 79 -3.55 -12.92 11.23
N HIS A 80 -4.34 -11.91 11.60
CA HIS A 80 -3.99 -10.93 12.63
C HIS A 80 -4.95 -11.02 13.80
N ASN A 81 -4.49 -10.59 14.98
CA ASN A 81 -5.30 -10.59 16.21
C ASN A 81 -6.27 -9.41 16.31
N THR A 82 -6.14 -8.38 15.47
CA THR A 82 -6.99 -7.18 15.43
C THR A 82 -7.42 -6.89 14.01
N ASP A 83 -8.57 -6.20 13.85
CA ASP A 83 -9.00 -5.67 12.56
C ASP A 83 -8.00 -4.63 12.04
N ARG A 84 -7.81 -4.63 10.72
CA ARG A 84 -6.98 -3.64 10.04
C ARG A 84 -7.74 -3.09 8.84
N TYR A 85 -7.57 -1.80 8.61
CA TYR A 85 -8.26 -1.06 7.56
C TYR A 85 -7.23 -0.56 6.56
N ALA A 86 -7.32 -1.01 5.31
CA ALA A 86 -6.41 -0.64 4.25
C ALA A 86 -7.08 0.25 3.21
N TYR A 87 -6.35 1.25 2.73
CA TYR A 87 -6.70 2.07 1.58
C TYR A 87 -5.61 1.92 0.51
N VAL A 88 -5.99 1.50 -0.69
CA VAL A 88 -5.05 1.34 -1.81
C VAL A 88 -4.77 2.70 -2.43
N ILE A 89 -3.53 3.18 -2.30
CA ILE A 89 -3.09 4.50 -2.79
C ILE A 89 -2.73 4.44 -4.28
N SER A 90 -1.98 3.40 -4.69
CA SER A 90 -1.57 3.22 -6.09
C SER A 90 -1.32 1.75 -6.44
N GLY A 91 -1.36 1.43 -7.72
CA GLY A 91 -1.25 0.07 -8.23
C GLY A 91 -2.49 -0.77 -7.93
N THR A 92 -2.32 -2.10 -8.00
CA THR A 92 -3.38 -3.07 -7.71
C THR A 92 -2.91 -4.01 -6.61
N TRP A 93 -3.56 -3.95 -5.45
CA TRP A 93 -3.35 -4.89 -4.36
C TRP A 93 -4.20 -6.14 -4.59
N TRP A 94 -3.58 -7.31 -4.57
CA TRP A 94 -4.24 -8.60 -4.83
C TRP A 94 -4.43 -9.35 -3.53
N VAL A 95 -5.68 -9.72 -3.20
CA VAL A 95 -6.05 -10.32 -1.92
C VAL A 95 -6.76 -11.65 -2.10
N SER A 96 -6.67 -12.53 -1.12
CA SER A 96 -7.43 -13.78 -1.04
C SER A 96 -7.80 -14.09 0.40
N SER A 97 -9.03 -14.52 0.63
CA SER A 97 -9.53 -15.04 1.91
C SER A 97 -9.39 -16.58 2.04
N SER A 98 -8.63 -17.22 1.13
CA SER A 98 -8.39 -18.66 1.15
C SER A 98 -7.27 -19.02 2.14
N ASP A 99 -7.41 -20.18 2.76
CA ASP A 99 -6.33 -20.83 3.52
C ASP A 99 -5.37 -21.63 2.61
N THR A 100 -5.73 -21.79 1.33
CA THR A 100 -4.91 -22.43 0.31
C THR A 100 -4.20 -21.38 -0.53
N TYR A 101 -2.86 -21.43 -0.56
CA TYR A 101 -2.05 -20.49 -1.30
C TYR A 101 -2.13 -20.73 -2.81
N ASP A 102 -2.93 -19.93 -3.49
CA ASP A 102 -3.07 -19.92 -4.95
C ASP A 102 -3.16 -18.49 -5.48
N ILE A 103 -2.05 -17.96 -5.95
CA ILE A 103 -1.95 -16.58 -6.47
C ILE A 103 -2.90 -16.35 -7.65
N ALA A 104 -3.19 -17.38 -8.45
CA ALA A 104 -4.10 -17.25 -9.60
C ALA A 104 -5.53 -16.87 -9.16
N LYS A 105 -5.93 -17.29 -7.95
CA LYS A 105 -7.27 -17.05 -7.39
C LYS A 105 -7.37 -15.81 -6.50
N THR A 106 -6.38 -14.93 -6.52
CA THR A 106 -6.46 -13.64 -5.81
C THR A 106 -7.37 -12.66 -6.56
N TYR A 107 -8.05 -11.80 -5.79
CA TYR A 107 -8.97 -10.78 -6.29
C TYR A 107 -8.29 -9.40 -6.32
N PRO A 108 -8.45 -8.60 -7.40
CA PRO A 108 -7.80 -7.31 -7.52
C PRO A 108 -8.55 -6.21 -6.74
N MET A 109 -7.78 -5.44 -5.98
CA MET A 109 -8.20 -4.21 -5.32
C MET A 109 -7.41 -3.06 -5.95
N PRO A 110 -7.96 -2.33 -6.93
CA PRO A 110 -7.28 -1.22 -7.58
C PRO A 110 -7.17 -0.01 -6.65
N ALA A 111 -6.36 0.99 -7.04
CA ALA A 111 -6.25 2.27 -6.33
C ALA A 111 -7.65 2.86 -6.05
N GLY A 112 -7.85 3.38 -4.83
CA GLY A 112 -9.13 3.85 -4.32
C GLY A 112 -9.95 2.81 -3.57
N SER A 113 -9.56 1.52 -3.60
CA SER A 113 -10.24 0.47 -2.83
C SER A 113 -10.02 0.65 -1.33
N VAL A 114 -11.08 0.37 -0.55
CA VAL A 114 -11.04 0.25 0.91
C VAL A 114 -11.26 -1.21 1.28
N VAL A 115 -10.40 -1.78 2.10
CA VAL A 115 -10.42 -3.19 2.48
C VAL A 115 -10.29 -3.32 3.98
N THR A 116 -11.02 -4.25 4.58
CA THR A 116 -10.88 -4.60 6.01
C THR A 116 -10.40 -6.02 6.15
N ASP A 117 -9.23 -6.20 6.76
CA ASP A 117 -8.77 -7.50 7.24
C ASP A 117 -9.39 -7.77 8.60
N LEU A 118 -10.32 -8.69 8.68
CA LEU A 118 -11.00 -9.02 9.94
C LEU A 118 -10.09 -9.87 10.84
N ALA A 119 -10.13 -9.57 12.13
CA ALA A 119 -9.37 -10.27 13.16
C ALA A 119 -9.62 -11.79 13.12
N GLY A 120 -8.55 -12.57 13.21
CA GLY A 120 -8.58 -14.03 13.21
C GLY A 120 -8.98 -14.67 11.89
N LYS A 121 -9.20 -13.91 10.81
CA LYS A 121 -9.57 -14.45 9.50
C LYS A 121 -8.34 -14.63 8.63
N VAL A 122 -8.19 -15.85 8.12
CA VAL A 122 -7.06 -16.20 7.24
C VAL A 122 -7.17 -15.47 5.92
N HIS A 123 -6.07 -14.89 5.49
CA HIS A 123 -5.92 -14.26 4.19
C HIS A 123 -4.46 -14.33 3.72
N PHE A 124 -4.24 -14.00 2.47
CA PHE A 124 -2.93 -13.67 1.92
C PHE A 124 -3.08 -12.61 0.83
N ASP A 125 -2.03 -11.84 0.61
CA ASP A 125 -2.09 -10.65 -0.23
C ASP A 125 -0.72 -10.33 -0.84
N GLY A 126 -0.71 -9.45 -1.83
CA GLY A 126 0.52 -9.04 -2.51
C GLY A 126 0.26 -8.24 -3.78
N ALA A 127 1.24 -8.25 -4.68
CA ALA A 127 1.19 -7.56 -5.95
C ALA A 127 1.63 -8.47 -7.10
N LYS A 128 0.96 -8.39 -8.27
CA LYS A 128 1.29 -9.22 -9.44
C LYS A 128 2.29 -8.54 -10.36
N ASN A 129 1.83 -7.66 -11.22
CA ASN A 129 2.60 -7.14 -12.35
C ASN A 129 3.20 -5.75 -12.10
N GLU A 130 2.78 -5.09 -11.04
CA GLU A 130 3.18 -3.74 -10.64
C GLU A 130 3.23 -3.64 -9.12
N ASP A 131 3.99 -2.69 -8.58
CA ASP A 131 3.98 -2.41 -7.14
C ASP A 131 2.61 -1.91 -6.70
N ALA A 132 2.18 -2.31 -5.50
CA ALA A 132 0.97 -1.81 -4.87
C ALA A 132 1.32 -1.07 -3.57
N LEU A 133 0.94 0.21 -3.47
CA LEU A 133 1.10 1.02 -2.27
C LEU A 133 -0.24 1.16 -1.57
N LEU A 134 -0.26 0.87 -0.28
CA LEU A 134 -1.43 1.03 0.57
C LEU A 134 -1.07 1.72 1.89
N GLU A 135 -2.02 2.46 2.43
CA GLU A 135 -2.06 2.84 3.84
C GLU A 135 -2.84 1.76 4.60
N LEU A 136 -2.36 1.43 5.79
CA LEU A 136 -2.99 0.46 6.68
C LEU A 136 -3.08 1.05 8.08
N VAL A 137 -4.30 1.10 8.63
CA VAL A 137 -4.58 1.57 9.98
C VAL A 137 -5.11 0.43 10.83
N GLY A 138 -4.67 0.35 12.07
CA GLY A 138 -5.12 -0.67 13.01
C GLY A 138 -4.96 -0.26 14.47
N MET A 139 -5.37 -1.17 15.36
CA MET A 139 -5.15 -1.05 16.80
C MET A 139 -4.04 -2.01 17.22
N GLY A 140 -3.04 -1.49 17.89
CA GLY A 140 -1.96 -2.29 18.49
C GLY A 140 -2.28 -2.76 19.92
N PRO A 141 -1.56 -3.75 20.46
CA PRO A 141 -0.48 -4.46 19.77
C PRO A 141 -1.02 -5.44 18.71
N VAL A 142 -0.47 -5.39 17.51
CA VAL A 142 -0.83 -6.30 16.43
C VAL A 142 0.17 -7.44 16.31
N THR A 143 -0.34 -8.64 16.03
CA THR A 143 0.47 -9.82 15.69
C THR A 143 0.07 -10.37 14.33
N THR A 144 1.03 -10.94 13.63
CA THR A 144 0.81 -11.72 12.41
C THR A 144 1.13 -13.18 12.73
N THR A 145 0.14 -14.04 12.57
CA THR A 145 0.28 -15.48 12.83
C THR A 145 0.20 -16.24 11.51
N PRO A 146 1.27 -16.95 11.09
CA PRO A 146 1.21 -17.81 9.92
C PRO A 146 0.11 -18.87 10.08
N PHE A 147 -0.64 -19.11 9.01
CA PHE A 147 -1.62 -20.19 8.99
C PHE A 147 -0.96 -21.47 8.49
N ASP A 148 -1.12 -22.55 9.28
CA ASP A 148 -0.62 -23.87 8.97
C ASP A 148 -1.80 -24.83 8.79
N ALA A 149 -2.11 -25.17 7.54
CA ALA A 149 -3.21 -26.09 7.20
C ALA A 149 -3.03 -27.50 7.79
N ALA A 150 -1.80 -27.91 8.12
CA ALA A 150 -1.52 -29.24 8.70
C ALA A 150 -1.85 -29.31 10.21
N LYS A 151 -2.19 -28.17 10.84
CA LYS A 151 -2.57 -28.11 12.27
C LYS A 151 -4.05 -27.98 12.53
N LYS A 152 -4.88 -28.26 11.51
CA LYS A 152 -6.33 -28.37 11.65
C LYS A 152 -6.77 -29.68 12.23
#